data_cba1354b157d207961f1fd72c70994c0
#
_entry.id   cba1354b157d207961f1fd72c70994c0
#
_cell.length_a   1.000
_cell.length_b   1.000
_cell.length_c   1.000
_cell.angle_alpha   90.00
_cell.angle_beta   90.00
_cell.angle_gamma   90.00
#
_symmetry.space_group_name_H-M   'P 1'
#
loop_
_entity.id
_entity.type
_entity.pdbx_description
1 polymer ?
#
loop_
_entity_poly.entity_id
_entity_poly.type
_entity_poly.pdbx_seq_one_letter_code
_entity_poly.pdbx_strand_id
1 'polypeptide(L)'
;IINQGINIFIALLATRVLFSTLGEAQFGLVNLALSVVLLSSIAVSYGYHLNGPKRIALFRDQSAKKQSLINEIILTRIIIATGMAIILFCLTYFFGFFKSYAALLYYSLILLFSQALFPMFYFQGNDKIAWASLVNAFAKGAYLLLIILFIKTPDDATYVNFLFGLSALVVYIVFWIIIYKKEKIKWVWVSIYNIKNRFIENFQFFISSIAGHVSIHGGLIILANFVNNTVLGEFALAQKIALLMRMVPIFFTQAILQKASILFKSDKIEFNSYVNRIFIIGLTITFAMGLIVIIFSKWIIFLLAGSHVIYSDTILKILAFIPFFSMLNFNNMIKILVDEKKHLLTRATWITAIFMLTLASIGSYYYGGYGLSIALVLTEIVSFIVYSKLLKKNKHERT
;
A
#
# COMPACT_ATOMS: atom_id res chain seq x y z
N ILE A 1 10.59 10.74 9.46
CA ILE A 1 11.30 10.82 8.17
C ILE A 1 12.44 9.79 8.14
N ILE A 2 13.38 9.78 9.11
CA ILE A 2 14.55 8.87 9.13
C ILE A 2 14.13 7.39 9.04
N ASN A 3 13.18 6.96 9.87
CA ASN A 3 12.71 5.56 9.88
C ASN A 3 12.07 5.14 8.54
N GLN A 4 11.45 6.05 7.82
CA GLN A 4 10.90 5.76 6.49
C GLN A 4 11.98 5.65 5.43
N GLY A 5 13.03 6.50 5.52
CA GLY A 5 14.21 6.39 4.67
C GLY A 5 14.88 5.02 4.79
N ILE A 6 15.07 4.52 6.02
CA ILE A 6 15.61 3.18 6.29
C ILE A 6 14.75 2.09 5.63
N ASN A 7 13.43 2.18 5.77
CA ASN A 7 12.51 1.21 5.15
C ASN A 7 12.58 1.19 3.62
N ILE A 8 12.78 2.35 3.00
CA ILE A 8 12.95 2.49 1.55
C ILE A 8 14.29 1.89 1.13
N PHE A 9 15.36 2.23 1.83
CA PHE A 9 16.71 1.73 1.54
C PHE A 9 16.78 0.19 1.61
N ILE A 10 16.24 -0.43 2.67
CA ILE A 10 16.16 -1.88 2.80
C ILE A 10 15.35 -2.49 1.66
N ALA A 11 14.24 -1.87 1.25
CA ALA A 11 13.41 -2.37 0.15
C ALA A 11 14.14 -2.33 -1.20
N LEU A 12 14.96 -1.30 -1.45
CA LEU A 12 15.79 -1.19 -2.66
C LEU A 12 16.90 -2.24 -2.66
N LEU A 13 17.59 -2.44 -1.52
CA LEU A 13 18.61 -3.50 -1.40
C LEU A 13 18.01 -4.89 -1.62
N ALA A 14 16.87 -5.17 -1.01
CA ALA A 14 16.17 -6.43 -1.22
C ALA A 14 15.78 -6.63 -2.70
N THR A 15 15.32 -5.56 -3.37
CA THR A 15 15.00 -5.59 -4.80
C THR A 15 16.22 -5.93 -5.63
N ARG A 16 17.39 -5.31 -5.33
CA ARG A 16 18.66 -5.59 -5.99
C ARG A 16 19.04 -7.06 -5.86
N VAL A 17 19.06 -7.57 -4.63
CA VAL A 17 19.42 -8.97 -4.34
C VAL A 17 18.49 -9.92 -5.08
N LEU A 18 17.18 -9.71 -4.98
CA LEU A 18 16.19 -10.60 -5.59
C LEU A 18 16.25 -10.58 -7.12
N PHE A 19 16.34 -9.39 -7.74
CA PHE A 19 16.35 -9.29 -9.19
C PHE A 19 17.59 -9.96 -9.78
N SER A 20 18.77 -9.71 -9.18
CA SER A 20 20.04 -10.31 -9.64
C SER A 20 20.12 -11.81 -9.42
N THR A 21 19.49 -12.33 -8.35
CA THR A 21 19.55 -13.78 -8.02
C THR A 21 18.49 -14.59 -8.76
N LEU A 22 17.27 -14.07 -8.85
CA LEU A 22 16.14 -14.78 -9.41
C LEU A 22 16.02 -14.66 -10.93
N GLY A 23 16.55 -13.57 -11.50
CA GLY A 23 16.29 -13.15 -12.87
C GLY A 23 14.88 -12.58 -13.05
N GLU A 24 14.64 -12.06 -14.22
CA GLU A 24 13.44 -11.28 -14.56
C GLU A 24 12.14 -12.06 -14.39
N ALA A 25 12.10 -13.28 -14.95
CA ALA A 25 10.88 -14.09 -14.97
C ALA A 25 10.40 -14.49 -13.56
N GLN A 26 11.30 -15.01 -12.73
CA GLN A 26 10.95 -15.40 -11.35
C GLN A 26 10.65 -14.20 -10.47
N PHE A 27 11.39 -13.09 -10.65
CA PHE A 27 11.10 -11.84 -9.97
C PHE A 27 9.70 -11.31 -10.32
N GLY A 28 9.27 -11.46 -11.59
CA GLY A 28 7.91 -11.14 -12.04
C GLY A 28 6.85 -11.93 -11.30
N LEU A 29 7.00 -13.26 -11.25
CA LEU A 29 6.07 -14.16 -10.55
C LEU A 29 6.00 -13.90 -9.05
N VAL A 30 7.14 -13.65 -8.40
CA VAL A 30 7.19 -13.27 -6.96
C VAL A 30 6.38 -11.99 -6.71
N ASN A 31 6.55 -10.96 -7.55
CA ASN A 31 5.81 -9.70 -7.39
C ASN A 31 4.33 -9.84 -7.76
N LEU A 32 3.98 -10.72 -8.70
CA LEU A 32 2.59 -11.05 -9.02
C LEU A 32 1.89 -11.70 -7.83
N ALA A 33 2.48 -12.77 -7.27
CA ALA A 33 1.93 -13.43 -6.08
C ALA A 33 1.82 -12.45 -4.89
N LEU A 34 2.85 -11.62 -4.70
CA LEU A 34 2.83 -10.56 -3.70
C LEU A 34 1.67 -9.58 -3.92
N SER A 35 1.41 -9.16 -5.16
CA SER A 35 0.32 -8.24 -5.50
C SER A 35 -1.05 -8.82 -5.19
N VAL A 36 -1.27 -10.11 -5.49
CA VAL A 36 -2.52 -10.84 -5.15
C VAL A 36 -2.73 -10.86 -3.64
N VAL A 37 -1.69 -11.20 -2.87
CA VAL A 37 -1.78 -11.28 -1.41
C VAL A 37 -1.95 -9.89 -0.78
N LEU A 38 -1.24 -8.87 -1.26
CA LEU A 38 -1.39 -7.50 -0.78
C LEU A 38 -2.79 -6.93 -1.08
N LEU A 39 -3.34 -7.23 -2.25
CA LEU A 39 -4.73 -6.88 -2.56
C LEU A 39 -5.70 -7.57 -1.58
N SER A 40 -5.50 -8.87 -1.32
CA SER A 40 -6.31 -9.65 -0.37
C SER A 40 -6.15 -9.18 1.09
N SER A 41 -4.98 -8.64 1.45
CA SER A 41 -4.69 -8.14 2.81
C SER A 41 -5.54 -6.94 3.23
N ILE A 42 -6.21 -6.28 2.28
CA ILE A 42 -7.19 -5.22 2.57
C ILE A 42 -8.38 -5.80 3.35
N ALA A 43 -8.83 -7.00 2.95
CA ALA A 43 -9.86 -7.71 3.68
C ALA A 43 -9.39 -7.98 5.12
N VAL A 44 -8.13 -8.40 5.32
CA VAL A 44 -7.55 -8.61 6.65
C VAL A 44 -7.51 -7.32 7.47
N SER A 45 -7.19 -6.20 6.84
CA SER A 45 -7.23 -4.88 7.48
C SER A 45 -8.64 -4.45 7.89
N TYR A 46 -9.65 -4.79 7.11
CA TYR A 46 -11.08 -4.56 7.28
C TYR A 46 -11.45 -3.20 7.90
N GLY A 47 -10.80 -2.11 7.45
CA GLY A 47 -11.02 -0.77 7.98
C GLY A 47 -10.41 -0.49 9.36
N TYR A 48 -9.82 -1.48 10.04
CA TYR A 48 -9.18 -1.28 11.36
C TYR A 48 -7.97 -0.35 11.31
N HIS A 49 -7.35 -0.15 10.16
CA HIS A 49 -6.27 0.84 9.99
C HIS A 49 -6.75 2.29 10.17
N LEU A 50 -8.05 2.56 9.99
CA LEU A 50 -8.68 3.88 10.19
C LEU A 50 -9.38 3.97 11.56
N ASN A 51 -10.21 2.98 11.88
CA ASN A 51 -11.04 2.99 13.08
C ASN A 51 -10.29 2.51 14.34
N GLY A 52 -9.34 1.58 14.19
CA GLY A 52 -8.55 1.03 15.29
C GLY A 52 -7.80 2.10 16.10
N PRO A 53 -6.96 2.94 15.47
CA PRO A 53 -6.24 4.00 16.16
C PRO A 53 -7.15 4.97 16.90
N LYS A 54 -8.26 5.39 16.28
CA LYS A 54 -9.25 6.28 16.88
C LYS A 54 -9.82 5.69 18.16
N ARG A 55 -10.17 4.41 18.16
CA ARG A 55 -10.74 3.72 19.33
C ARG A 55 -9.71 3.45 20.42
N ILE A 56 -8.47 3.11 20.06
CA ILE A 56 -7.37 2.97 21.04
C ILE A 56 -7.14 4.31 21.75
N ALA A 57 -7.15 5.43 21.03
CA ALA A 57 -7.01 6.76 21.62
C ALA A 57 -8.16 7.10 22.58
N LEU A 58 -9.41 6.78 22.22
CA LEU A 58 -10.59 7.00 23.06
C LEU A 58 -10.57 6.19 24.36
N PHE A 59 -9.96 5.00 24.35
CA PHE A 59 -9.87 4.12 25.53
C PHE A 59 -8.49 4.14 26.19
N ARG A 60 -7.68 5.19 25.93
CA ARG A 60 -6.30 5.28 26.45
C ARG A 60 -6.23 5.07 27.97
N ASP A 61 -7.14 5.70 28.71
CA ASP A 61 -7.18 5.67 30.19
C ASP A 61 -8.13 4.59 30.74
N GLN A 62 -8.80 3.82 29.88
CA GLN A 62 -9.72 2.75 30.25
C GLN A 62 -9.12 1.38 29.95
N SER A 63 -8.20 0.94 30.84
CA SER A 63 -7.39 -0.27 30.65
C SER A 63 -8.18 -1.50 30.20
N ALA A 64 -9.31 -1.82 30.85
CA ALA A 64 -10.13 -3.00 30.54
C ALA A 64 -10.73 -2.92 29.13
N LYS A 65 -11.25 -1.75 28.70
CA LYS A 65 -11.84 -1.57 27.36
C LYS A 65 -10.75 -1.58 26.29
N LYS A 66 -9.61 -0.94 26.54
CA LYS A 66 -8.44 -0.95 25.64
C LYS A 66 -7.96 -2.38 25.41
N GLN A 67 -7.85 -3.18 26.46
CA GLN A 67 -7.45 -4.58 26.43
C GLN A 67 -8.42 -5.44 25.59
N SER A 68 -9.71 -5.34 25.88
CA SER A 68 -10.75 -6.05 25.10
C SER A 68 -10.70 -5.68 23.63
N LEU A 69 -10.53 -4.38 23.31
CA LEU A 69 -10.42 -3.89 21.93
C LEU A 69 -9.19 -4.44 21.21
N ILE A 70 -8.03 -4.51 21.86
CA ILE A 70 -6.80 -5.06 21.24
C ILE A 70 -7.02 -6.53 20.87
N ASN A 71 -7.55 -7.34 21.81
CA ASN A 71 -7.83 -8.76 21.58
C ASN A 71 -8.86 -8.95 20.47
N GLU A 72 -9.90 -8.11 20.45
CA GLU A 72 -10.94 -8.12 19.42
C GLU A 72 -10.37 -7.85 18.03
N ILE A 73 -9.53 -6.81 17.86
CA ILE A 73 -8.95 -6.47 16.57
C ILE A 73 -8.03 -7.58 16.09
N ILE A 74 -7.15 -8.10 16.95
CA ILE A 74 -6.22 -9.17 16.59
C ILE A 74 -6.98 -10.42 16.16
N LEU A 75 -7.94 -10.89 16.97
CA LEU A 75 -8.71 -12.10 16.70
C LEU A 75 -9.51 -11.97 15.40
N THR A 76 -10.22 -10.84 15.22
CA THR A 76 -11.00 -10.60 14.00
C THR A 76 -10.12 -10.62 12.76
N ARG A 77 -8.96 -9.97 12.80
CA ARG A 77 -8.03 -9.94 11.67
C ARG A 77 -7.42 -11.31 11.36
N ILE A 78 -7.15 -12.14 12.38
CA ILE A 78 -6.68 -13.52 12.18
C ILE A 78 -7.78 -14.37 11.52
N ILE A 79 -9.04 -14.26 11.97
CA ILE A 79 -10.16 -14.97 11.37
C ILE A 79 -10.32 -14.59 9.90
N ILE A 80 -10.25 -13.30 9.57
CA ILE A 80 -10.33 -12.84 8.18
C ILE A 80 -9.12 -13.34 7.37
N ALA A 81 -7.90 -13.30 7.93
CA ALA A 81 -6.71 -13.80 7.26
C ALA A 81 -6.83 -15.29 6.92
N THR A 82 -7.34 -16.09 7.86
CA THR A 82 -7.63 -17.53 7.64
C THR A 82 -8.67 -17.72 6.55
N GLY A 83 -9.79 -16.99 6.60
CA GLY A 83 -10.82 -17.04 5.58
C GLY A 83 -10.31 -16.67 4.19
N MET A 84 -9.52 -15.58 4.08
CA MET A 84 -8.90 -15.19 2.82
C MET A 84 -7.87 -16.19 2.31
N ALA A 85 -7.07 -16.80 3.20
CA ALA A 85 -6.15 -17.87 2.82
C ALA A 85 -6.89 -19.08 2.25
N ILE A 86 -7.99 -19.50 2.89
CA ILE A 86 -8.84 -20.59 2.39
C ILE A 86 -9.46 -20.21 1.04
N ILE A 87 -9.97 -19.01 0.87
CA ILE A 87 -10.56 -18.54 -0.40
C ILE A 87 -9.51 -18.60 -1.52
N LEU A 88 -8.31 -18.05 -1.31
CA LEU A 88 -7.24 -18.07 -2.32
C LEU A 88 -6.79 -19.50 -2.61
N PHE A 89 -6.68 -20.34 -1.60
CA PHE A 89 -6.36 -21.77 -1.78
C PHE A 89 -7.43 -22.47 -2.64
N CYS A 90 -8.71 -22.30 -2.31
CA CYS A 90 -9.82 -22.89 -3.07
C CYS A 90 -9.90 -22.37 -4.51
N LEU A 91 -9.71 -21.06 -4.74
CA LEU A 91 -9.67 -20.47 -6.07
C LEU A 91 -8.55 -21.08 -6.93
N THR A 92 -7.40 -21.30 -6.33
CA THR A 92 -6.25 -21.89 -7.04
C THR A 92 -6.42 -23.37 -7.29
N TYR A 93 -6.84 -24.13 -6.28
CA TYR A 93 -6.90 -25.60 -6.34
C TYR A 93 -8.10 -26.10 -7.15
N PHE A 94 -9.32 -25.60 -6.88
CA PHE A 94 -10.56 -26.08 -7.50
C PHE A 94 -10.89 -25.38 -8.82
N PHE A 95 -10.62 -24.07 -8.92
CA PHE A 95 -11.02 -23.27 -10.08
C PHE A 95 -9.84 -23.01 -11.05
N GLY A 96 -8.62 -23.41 -10.68
CA GLY A 96 -7.45 -23.24 -11.54
C GLY A 96 -6.94 -21.81 -11.69
N PHE A 97 -7.52 -20.84 -10.96
CA PHE A 97 -6.96 -19.49 -10.92
C PHE A 97 -5.55 -19.54 -10.34
N PHE A 98 -4.64 -18.73 -10.89
CA PHE A 98 -3.26 -18.63 -10.40
C PHE A 98 -2.42 -19.93 -10.48
N LYS A 99 -2.88 -20.94 -11.25
CA LYS A 99 -2.23 -22.25 -11.34
C LYS A 99 -0.76 -22.19 -11.78
N SER A 100 -0.41 -21.26 -12.68
CA SER A 100 0.95 -21.07 -13.19
C SER A 100 1.97 -20.65 -12.13
N TYR A 101 1.54 -20.12 -10.98
CA TYR A 101 2.39 -19.73 -9.86
C TYR A 101 1.78 -20.13 -8.50
N ALA A 102 1.04 -21.25 -8.50
CA ALA A 102 0.32 -21.73 -7.32
C ALA A 102 1.21 -21.92 -6.08
N ALA A 103 2.39 -22.56 -6.25
CA ALA A 103 3.34 -22.75 -5.15
C ALA A 103 3.78 -21.41 -4.54
N LEU A 104 4.20 -20.45 -5.38
CA LEU A 104 4.54 -19.08 -4.95
C LEU A 104 3.40 -18.42 -4.17
N LEU A 105 2.16 -18.57 -4.65
CA LEU A 105 1.01 -18.00 -3.98
C LEU A 105 0.73 -18.65 -2.63
N TYR A 106 0.79 -19.99 -2.54
CA TYR A 106 0.56 -20.71 -1.28
C TYR A 106 1.56 -20.31 -0.19
N TYR A 107 2.85 -20.27 -0.53
CA TYR A 107 3.88 -19.78 0.41
C TYR A 107 3.73 -18.30 0.77
N SER A 108 3.16 -17.50 -0.14
CA SER A 108 2.87 -16.07 0.10
C SER A 108 1.72 -15.83 1.08
N LEU A 109 0.82 -16.83 1.32
CA LEU A 109 -0.34 -16.66 2.21
C LEU A 109 0.04 -16.33 3.66
N ILE A 110 1.23 -16.67 4.11
CA ILE A 110 1.75 -16.27 5.44
C ILE A 110 1.74 -14.75 5.63
N LEU A 111 1.86 -13.98 4.55
CA LEU A 111 1.77 -12.51 4.58
C LEU A 111 0.41 -12.01 5.09
N LEU A 112 -0.69 -12.74 4.88
CA LEU A 112 -2.00 -12.38 5.41
C LEU A 112 -1.99 -12.39 6.94
N PHE A 113 -1.31 -13.37 7.55
CA PHE A 113 -1.18 -13.47 9.00
C PHE A 113 -0.23 -12.42 9.56
N SER A 114 0.87 -12.11 8.87
CA SER A 114 1.75 -11.02 9.27
C SER A 114 1.00 -9.67 9.24
N GLN A 115 0.18 -9.43 8.21
CA GLN A 115 -0.68 -8.25 8.14
C GLN A 115 -1.73 -8.23 9.27
N ALA A 116 -2.28 -9.39 9.64
CA ALA A 116 -3.23 -9.48 10.77
C ALA A 116 -2.59 -9.04 12.09
N LEU A 117 -1.32 -9.36 12.30
CA LEU A 117 -0.58 -9.04 13.52
C LEU A 117 0.16 -7.69 13.48
N PHE A 118 0.18 -6.97 12.37
CA PHE A 118 0.87 -5.68 12.29
C PHE A 118 0.30 -4.68 13.31
N PRO A 119 1.11 -4.21 14.30
CA PRO A 119 0.63 -3.45 15.45
C PRO A 119 0.42 -1.95 15.18
N MET A 120 0.24 -1.55 13.91
CA MET A 120 0.11 -0.14 13.52
C MET A 120 -1.00 0.58 14.26
N PHE A 121 -2.19 -0.04 14.37
CA PHE A 121 -3.35 0.55 15.03
C PHE A 121 -3.09 0.88 16.51
N TYR A 122 -2.32 0.03 17.18
CA TYR A 122 -1.93 0.22 18.59
C TYR A 122 -0.95 1.39 18.75
N PHE A 123 0.12 1.42 17.95
CA PHE A 123 1.11 2.47 18.05
C PHE A 123 0.55 3.83 17.60
N GLN A 124 -0.24 3.86 16.56
CA GLN A 124 -0.87 5.09 16.07
C GLN A 124 -1.89 5.63 17.08
N GLY A 125 -2.70 4.79 17.69
CA GLY A 125 -3.68 5.21 18.71
C GLY A 125 -3.08 5.66 20.04
N ASN A 126 -1.82 5.28 20.30
CA ASN A 126 -1.05 5.75 21.48
C ASN A 126 -0.05 6.88 21.14
N ASP A 127 -0.15 7.54 19.97
CA ASP A 127 0.76 8.60 19.49
C ASP A 127 2.24 8.15 19.36
N LYS A 128 2.46 6.85 19.14
CA LYS A 128 3.78 6.22 19.04
C LYS A 128 4.09 5.73 17.62
N ILE A 129 3.74 6.50 16.60
CA ILE A 129 3.90 6.12 15.17
C ILE A 129 5.35 5.77 14.81
N ALA A 130 6.32 6.44 15.45
CA ALA A 130 7.74 6.15 15.25
C ALA A 130 8.09 4.68 15.59
N TRP A 131 7.45 4.10 16.60
CA TRP A 131 7.63 2.69 16.96
C TRP A 131 7.07 1.74 15.89
N ALA A 132 5.94 2.07 15.28
CA ALA A 132 5.40 1.27 14.18
C ALA A 132 6.38 1.21 12.99
N SER A 133 7.00 2.34 12.65
CA SER A 133 8.02 2.40 11.60
C SER A 133 9.28 1.62 11.96
N LEU A 134 9.69 1.64 13.24
CA LEU A 134 10.84 0.89 13.73
C LEU A 134 10.58 -0.62 13.68
N VAL A 135 9.42 -1.08 14.14
CA VAL A 135 8.99 -2.49 14.07
C VAL A 135 9.02 -2.99 12.62
N ASN A 136 8.51 -2.17 11.69
CA ASN A 136 8.53 -2.51 10.27
C ASN A 136 9.97 -2.54 9.70
N ALA A 137 10.85 -1.65 10.17
CA ALA A 137 12.27 -1.66 9.77
C ALA A 137 12.98 -2.94 10.25
N PHE A 138 12.72 -3.39 11.48
CA PHE A 138 13.24 -4.66 12.00
C PHE A 138 12.73 -5.86 11.17
N ALA A 139 11.44 -5.89 10.83
CA ALA A 139 10.86 -6.95 10.01
C ALA A 139 11.52 -7.00 8.62
N LYS A 140 11.70 -5.84 7.98
CA LYS A 140 12.36 -5.76 6.67
C LYS A 140 13.86 -6.04 6.74
N GLY A 141 14.54 -5.62 7.81
CA GLY A 141 15.95 -5.95 8.04
C GLY A 141 16.16 -7.47 8.20
N ALA A 142 15.31 -8.12 9.01
CA ALA A 142 15.31 -9.57 9.14
C ALA A 142 15.03 -10.26 7.80
N TYR A 143 14.05 -9.76 7.02
CA TYR A 143 13.78 -10.26 5.68
C TYR A 143 15.01 -10.13 4.76
N LEU A 144 15.67 -8.98 4.74
CA LEU A 144 16.88 -8.78 3.93
C LEU A 144 17.97 -9.79 4.30
N LEU A 145 18.20 -10.04 5.58
CA LEU A 145 19.13 -11.06 6.03
C LEU A 145 18.74 -12.45 5.56
N LEU A 146 17.46 -12.82 5.69
CA LEU A 146 16.96 -14.13 5.27
C LEU A 146 17.09 -14.34 3.77
N ILE A 147 16.78 -13.35 2.92
CA ILE A 147 16.95 -13.51 1.46
C ILE A 147 18.42 -13.64 1.08
N ILE A 148 19.33 -12.90 1.72
CA ILE A 148 20.78 -13.02 1.48
C ILE A 148 21.28 -14.42 1.88
N LEU A 149 20.75 -15.01 2.93
CA LEU A 149 21.18 -16.33 3.42
C LEU A 149 20.59 -17.49 2.62
N PHE A 150 19.30 -17.42 2.27
CA PHE A 150 18.54 -18.56 1.77
C PHE A 150 18.19 -18.50 0.28
N ILE A 151 18.17 -17.33 -0.35
CA ILE A 151 17.83 -17.19 -1.78
C ILE A 151 19.13 -17.10 -2.57
N LYS A 152 19.48 -18.18 -3.27
CA LYS A 152 20.75 -18.30 -4.01
C LYS A 152 20.54 -18.58 -5.50
N THR A 153 19.41 -19.18 -5.85
CA THR A 153 19.10 -19.63 -7.21
C THR A 153 17.69 -19.16 -7.61
N PRO A 154 17.37 -19.13 -8.91
CA PRO A 154 16.01 -18.84 -9.38
C PRO A 154 14.93 -19.78 -8.82
N ASP A 155 15.27 -21.03 -8.51
CA ASP A 155 14.35 -22.02 -7.97
C ASP A 155 13.88 -21.68 -6.55
N ASP A 156 14.67 -20.87 -5.81
CA ASP A 156 14.33 -20.39 -4.47
C ASP A 156 13.22 -19.31 -4.47
N ALA A 157 12.78 -18.87 -5.65
CA ALA A 157 11.75 -17.85 -5.80
C ALA A 157 10.49 -18.11 -4.96
N THR A 158 10.12 -19.38 -4.82
CA THR A 158 8.95 -19.84 -4.06
C THR A 158 9.01 -19.39 -2.58
N TYR A 159 10.20 -19.31 -2.01
CA TYR A 159 10.38 -18.96 -0.59
C TYR A 159 10.48 -17.46 -0.33
N VAL A 160 10.61 -16.61 -1.34
CA VAL A 160 10.85 -15.16 -1.15
C VAL A 160 9.73 -14.49 -0.34
N ASN A 161 8.49 -14.66 -0.77
CA ASN A 161 7.34 -14.08 -0.09
C ASN A 161 7.04 -14.78 1.26
N PHE A 162 7.37 -16.07 1.36
CA PHE A 162 7.33 -16.80 2.63
C PHE A 162 8.28 -16.17 3.66
N LEU A 163 9.53 -15.96 3.28
CA LEU A 163 10.54 -15.33 4.16
C LEU A 163 10.13 -13.89 4.53
N PHE A 164 9.51 -13.16 3.59
CA PHE A 164 8.99 -11.82 3.87
C PHE A 164 7.87 -11.87 4.93
N GLY A 165 6.91 -12.76 4.76
CA GLY A 165 5.82 -12.94 5.72
C GLY A 165 6.29 -13.48 7.06
N LEU A 166 7.21 -14.48 7.05
CA LEU A 166 7.75 -15.10 8.24
C LEU A 166 8.54 -14.11 9.10
N SER A 167 9.46 -13.34 8.50
CA SER A 167 10.24 -12.32 9.19
C SER A 167 9.34 -11.27 9.87
N ALA A 168 8.33 -10.80 9.14
CA ALA A 168 7.37 -9.85 9.67
C ALA A 168 6.52 -10.47 10.81
N LEU A 169 6.03 -11.69 10.62
CA LEU A 169 5.23 -12.42 11.61
C LEU A 169 5.99 -12.60 12.92
N VAL A 170 7.24 -13.09 12.86
CA VAL A 170 8.08 -13.30 14.04
C VAL A 170 8.33 -11.98 14.76
N VAL A 171 8.73 -10.93 14.06
CA VAL A 171 8.98 -9.62 14.66
C VAL A 171 7.71 -9.07 15.31
N TYR A 172 6.55 -9.17 14.65
CA TYR A 172 5.30 -8.65 15.19
C TYR A 172 4.83 -9.45 16.41
N ILE A 173 5.02 -10.78 16.44
CA ILE A 173 4.75 -11.60 17.63
C ILE A 173 5.61 -11.16 18.78
N VAL A 174 6.92 -10.98 18.59
CA VAL A 174 7.84 -10.52 19.63
C VAL A 174 7.40 -9.16 20.19
N PHE A 175 7.05 -8.21 19.33
CA PHE A 175 6.56 -6.90 19.77
C PHE A 175 5.21 -7.00 20.51
N TRP A 176 4.30 -7.88 20.09
CA TRP A 176 3.06 -8.13 20.82
C TRP A 176 3.33 -8.72 22.21
N ILE A 177 4.25 -9.67 22.35
CA ILE A 177 4.66 -10.19 23.66
C ILE A 177 5.17 -9.06 24.56
N ILE A 178 6.00 -8.16 24.01
CA ILE A 178 6.51 -7.00 24.77
C ILE A 178 5.35 -6.07 25.18
N ILE A 179 4.42 -5.76 24.26
CA ILE A 179 3.27 -4.90 24.52
C ILE A 179 2.37 -5.53 25.60
N TYR A 180 2.05 -6.84 25.48
CA TYR A 180 1.21 -7.54 26.45
C TYR A 180 1.82 -7.54 27.85
N LYS A 181 3.13 -7.78 27.95
CA LYS A 181 3.85 -7.72 29.24
C LYS A 181 3.87 -6.30 29.83
N LYS A 182 4.21 -5.30 29.01
CA LYS A 182 4.34 -3.91 29.46
C LYS A 182 3.01 -3.29 29.89
N GLU A 183 1.96 -3.52 29.13
CA GLU A 183 0.61 -2.98 29.38
C GLU A 183 -0.21 -3.91 30.30
N LYS A 184 0.39 -5.03 30.76
CA LYS A 184 -0.28 -6.07 31.57
C LYS A 184 -1.60 -6.56 30.96
N ILE A 185 -1.63 -6.68 29.62
CA ILE A 185 -2.81 -7.12 28.89
C ILE A 185 -3.04 -8.61 29.14
N LYS A 186 -4.26 -8.98 29.49
CA LYS A 186 -4.68 -10.39 29.59
C LYS A 186 -5.40 -10.78 28.31
N TRP A 187 -5.18 -11.98 27.83
CA TRP A 187 -5.97 -12.52 26.73
C TRP A 187 -7.41 -12.75 27.22
N VAL A 188 -8.36 -12.15 26.52
CA VAL A 188 -9.79 -12.31 26.79
C VAL A 188 -10.44 -12.81 25.52
N TRP A 189 -11.21 -13.90 25.62
CA TRP A 189 -12.01 -14.39 24.52
C TRP A 189 -13.06 -13.37 24.12
N VAL A 190 -13.16 -13.12 22.85
CA VAL A 190 -14.10 -12.14 22.29
C VAL A 190 -15.35 -12.87 21.84
N SER A 191 -16.51 -12.37 22.26
CA SER A 191 -17.80 -12.91 21.80
C SER A 191 -17.98 -12.77 20.31
N ILE A 192 -18.52 -13.79 19.64
CA ILE A 192 -18.91 -13.76 18.23
C ILE A 192 -19.83 -12.58 17.92
N TYR A 193 -20.71 -12.24 18.86
CA TYR A 193 -21.60 -11.07 18.73
C TYR A 193 -20.80 -9.75 18.56
N ASN A 194 -19.75 -9.57 19.34
CA ASN A 194 -18.88 -8.38 19.21
C ASN A 194 -18.17 -8.36 17.86
N ILE A 195 -17.66 -9.50 17.40
CA ILE A 195 -17.02 -9.62 16.09
C ILE A 195 -17.99 -9.22 14.99
N LYS A 196 -19.24 -9.76 14.99
CA LYS A 196 -20.27 -9.42 14.00
C LYS A 196 -20.57 -7.92 13.97
N ASN A 197 -20.75 -7.29 15.13
CA ASN A 197 -21.01 -5.85 15.20
C ASN A 197 -19.85 -5.03 14.62
N ARG A 198 -18.60 -5.47 14.83
CA ARG A 198 -17.43 -4.82 14.27
C ARG A 198 -17.34 -4.97 12.75
N PHE A 199 -17.76 -6.09 12.22
CA PHE A 199 -17.87 -6.24 10.77
C PHE A 199 -18.81 -5.20 10.18
N ILE A 200 -19.97 -5.00 10.77
CA ILE A 200 -20.95 -4.01 10.30
C ILE A 200 -20.40 -2.58 10.41
N GLU A 201 -19.80 -2.22 11.56
CA GLU A 201 -19.24 -0.89 11.79
C GLU A 201 -18.07 -0.55 10.83
N ASN A 202 -17.23 -1.51 10.51
CA ASN A 202 -16.05 -1.29 9.67
C ASN A 202 -16.31 -1.51 8.18
N PHE A 203 -17.48 -2.01 7.77
CA PHE A 203 -17.80 -2.33 6.39
C PHE A 203 -17.61 -1.15 5.44
N GLN A 204 -18.08 0.04 5.82
CA GLN A 204 -17.93 1.24 4.99
C GLN A 204 -16.47 1.66 4.81
N PHE A 205 -15.64 1.52 5.85
CA PHE A 205 -14.19 1.78 5.76
C PHE A 205 -13.50 0.75 4.89
N PHE A 206 -13.92 -0.51 4.98
CA PHE A 206 -13.41 -1.59 4.13
C PHE A 206 -13.69 -1.31 2.65
N ILE A 207 -14.94 -1.03 2.29
CA ILE A 207 -15.34 -0.70 0.90
C ILE A 207 -14.57 0.50 0.35
N SER A 208 -14.37 1.54 1.16
CA SER A 208 -13.57 2.70 0.75
C SER A 208 -12.10 2.36 0.49
N SER A 209 -11.56 1.40 1.24
CA SER A 209 -10.14 1.02 1.13
C SER A 209 -9.87 0.13 -0.08
N ILE A 210 -10.81 -0.71 -0.49
CA ILE A 210 -10.66 -1.61 -1.65
C ILE A 210 -10.27 -0.83 -2.89
N ALA A 211 -11.02 0.22 -3.23
CA ALA A 211 -10.81 0.99 -4.44
C ALA A 211 -9.38 1.57 -4.55
N GLY A 212 -8.84 2.10 -3.43
CA GLY A 212 -7.48 2.62 -3.38
C GLY A 212 -6.41 1.56 -3.64
N HIS A 213 -6.58 0.37 -3.04
CA HIS A 213 -5.60 -0.71 -3.19
C HIS A 213 -5.70 -1.42 -4.54
N VAL A 214 -6.89 -1.55 -5.10
CA VAL A 214 -7.09 -2.04 -6.48
C VAL A 214 -6.29 -1.17 -7.45
N SER A 215 -6.32 0.16 -7.28
CA SER A 215 -5.53 1.08 -8.11
C SER A 215 -4.02 0.93 -7.95
N ILE A 216 -3.54 0.42 -6.81
CA ILE A 216 -2.10 0.23 -6.56
C ILE A 216 -1.61 -1.15 -7.01
N HIS A 217 -2.33 -2.21 -6.66
CA HIS A 217 -1.90 -3.60 -6.84
C HIS A 217 -2.58 -4.31 -8.02
N GLY A 218 -3.73 -3.83 -8.50
CA GLY A 218 -4.49 -4.46 -9.57
C GLY A 218 -3.79 -4.43 -10.92
N GLY A 219 -2.99 -3.40 -11.20
CA GLY A 219 -2.34 -3.24 -12.50
C GLY A 219 -1.43 -4.41 -12.87
N LEU A 220 -0.57 -4.86 -11.96
CA LEU A 220 0.34 -5.99 -12.21
C LEU A 220 -0.43 -7.30 -12.42
N ILE A 221 -1.54 -7.50 -11.69
CA ILE A 221 -2.40 -8.68 -11.83
C ILE A 221 -3.07 -8.70 -13.20
N ILE A 222 -3.52 -7.53 -13.70
CA ILE A 222 -4.08 -7.40 -15.05
C ILE A 222 -3.02 -7.70 -16.09
N LEU A 223 -1.84 -7.08 -15.99
CA LEU A 223 -0.75 -7.22 -16.95
C LEU A 223 -0.32 -8.68 -17.12
N ALA A 224 -0.29 -9.45 -16.05
CA ALA A 224 0.11 -10.85 -16.05
C ALA A 224 -0.72 -11.75 -16.99
N ASN A 225 -1.94 -11.32 -17.40
CA ASN A 225 -2.76 -12.06 -18.34
C ASN A 225 -2.39 -11.79 -19.80
N PHE A 226 -1.55 -10.79 -20.08
CA PHE A 226 -1.28 -10.33 -21.44
C PHE A 226 0.19 -10.37 -21.84
N VAL A 227 1.10 -10.61 -20.88
CA VAL A 227 2.55 -10.64 -21.12
C VAL A 227 3.18 -11.88 -20.53
N ASN A 228 4.40 -12.22 -20.98
CA ASN A 228 5.19 -13.28 -20.39
C ASN A 228 5.82 -12.86 -19.05
N ASN A 229 6.35 -13.83 -18.31
CA ASN A 229 6.90 -13.60 -16.97
C ASN A 229 8.13 -12.68 -16.96
N THR A 230 8.92 -12.66 -18.03
CA THR A 230 10.09 -11.77 -18.16
C THR A 230 9.65 -10.33 -18.24
N VAL A 231 8.75 -9.99 -19.16
CA VAL A 231 8.18 -8.64 -19.29
C VAL A 231 7.45 -8.21 -18.01
N LEU A 232 6.79 -9.14 -17.33
CA LEU A 232 6.15 -8.88 -16.04
C LEU A 232 7.18 -8.48 -14.96
N GLY A 233 8.34 -9.16 -14.92
CA GLY A 233 9.41 -8.86 -13.99
C GLY A 233 10.08 -7.52 -14.26
N GLU A 234 10.35 -7.24 -15.52
CA GLU A 234 10.91 -5.96 -15.96
C GLU A 234 9.95 -4.79 -15.62
N PHE A 235 8.65 -4.98 -15.83
CA PHE A 235 7.63 -4.00 -15.41
C PHE A 235 7.61 -3.84 -13.88
N ALA A 236 7.61 -4.94 -13.13
CA ALA A 236 7.56 -4.91 -11.67
C ALA A 236 8.78 -4.18 -11.06
N LEU A 237 9.97 -4.29 -11.68
CA LEU A 237 11.17 -3.56 -11.26
C LEU A 237 10.97 -2.04 -11.36
N ALA A 238 10.51 -1.55 -12.51
CA ALA A 238 10.25 -0.13 -12.71
C ALA A 238 9.10 0.38 -11.82
N GLN A 239 8.04 -0.42 -11.66
CA GLN A 239 6.89 -0.09 -10.82
C GLN A 239 7.29 0.12 -9.36
N LYS A 240 8.25 -0.65 -8.82
CA LYS A 240 8.73 -0.47 -7.43
C LYS A 240 9.29 0.93 -7.20
N ILE A 241 10.03 1.47 -8.14
CA ILE A 241 10.57 2.84 -8.06
C ILE A 241 9.42 3.85 -8.11
N ALA A 242 8.50 3.68 -9.06
CA ALA A 242 7.34 4.56 -9.19
C ALA A 242 6.47 4.59 -7.92
N LEU A 243 6.28 3.43 -7.26
CA LEU A 243 5.55 3.35 -5.99
C LEU A 243 6.25 4.10 -4.86
N LEU A 244 7.59 4.04 -4.78
CA LEU A 244 8.36 4.81 -3.81
C LEU A 244 8.25 6.31 -4.07
N MET A 245 8.32 6.74 -5.32
CA MET A 245 8.14 8.14 -5.70
C MET A 245 6.73 8.65 -5.37
N ARG A 246 5.71 7.81 -5.55
CA ARG A 246 4.30 8.12 -5.21
C ARG A 246 4.07 8.39 -3.72
N MET A 247 4.98 7.97 -2.84
CA MET A 247 4.90 8.30 -1.41
C MET A 247 5.11 9.79 -1.12
N VAL A 248 5.78 10.54 -2.02
CA VAL A 248 6.09 11.96 -1.81
C VAL A 248 4.83 12.82 -1.66
N PRO A 249 3.84 12.82 -2.57
CA PRO A 249 2.57 13.52 -2.37
C PRO A 249 1.83 13.14 -1.09
N ILE A 250 1.91 11.85 -0.70
CA ILE A 250 1.29 11.36 0.55
C ILE A 250 1.97 12.00 1.77
N PHE A 251 3.29 12.11 1.77
CA PHE A 251 4.03 12.77 2.86
C PHE A 251 3.71 14.25 2.97
N PHE A 252 3.59 14.96 1.83
CA PHE A 252 3.13 16.35 1.83
C PHE A 252 1.75 16.48 2.48
N THR A 253 0.81 15.62 2.09
CA THR A 253 -0.55 15.59 2.66
C THR A 253 -0.52 15.36 4.16
N GLN A 254 0.22 14.37 4.64
CA GLN A 254 0.30 14.04 6.06
C GLN A 254 0.96 15.16 6.88
N ALA A 255 2.02 15.78 6.33
CA ALA A 255 2.77 16.82 7.03
C ALA A 255 1.95 18.09 7.33
N ILE A 256 1.02 18.45 6.43
CA ILE A 256 0.27 19.70 6.61
C ILE A 256 -1.14 19.52 7.17
N LEU A 257 -1.67 18.29 7.19
CA LEU A 257 -3.07 18.02 7.49
C LEU A 257 -3.53 18.65 8.82
N GLN A 258 -2.70 18.55 9.87
CA GLN A 258 -3.04 19.10 11.18
C GLN A 258 -3.18 20.61 11.15
N LYS A 259 -2.18 21.33 10.61
CA LYS A 259 -2.23 22.80 10.50
C LYS A 259 -3.33 23.26 9.56
N ALA A 260 -3.51 22.58 8.43
CA ALA A 260 -4.58 22.84 7.48
C ALA A 260 -5.97 22.68 8.12
N SER A 261 -6.18 21.67 8.98
CA SER A 261 -7.45 21.47 9.70
C SER A 261 -7.76 22.59 10.68
N ILE A 262 -6.75 23.15 11.36
CA ILE A 262 -6.91 24.29 12.25
C ILE A 262 -7.27 25.53 11.43
N LEU A 263 -6.49 25.86 10.40
CA LEU A 263 -6.70 27.02 9.55
C LEU A 263 -8.05 27.01 8.82
N PHE A 264 -8.51 25.83 8.40
CA PHE A 264 -9.80 25.68 7.74
C PHE A 264 -10.99 26.14 8.59
N LYS A 265 -10.86 26.01 9.94
CA LYS A 265 -11.88 26.46 10.91
C LYS A 265 -11.70 27.91 11.35
N SER A 266 -10.46 28.40 11.43
CA SER A 266 -10.15 29.74 11.97
C SER A 266 -10.08 30.82 10.91
N ASP A 267 -9.39 30.56 9.78
CA ASP A 267 -9.18 31.52 8.69
C ASP A 267 -9.08 30.84 7.34
N LYS A 268 -10.15 31.00 6.54
CA LYS A 268 -10.22 30.39 5.20
C LYS A 268 -9.27 31.04 4.19
N ILE A 269 -8.89 32.28 4.38
CA ILE A 269 -7.98 33.01 3.48
C ILE A 269 -6.58 32.49 3.71
N GLU A 270 -6.14 32.43 4.98
CA GLU A 270 -4.83 31.86 5.35
C GLU A 270 -4.75 30.40 4.99
N PHE A 271 -5.82 29.60 5.21
CA PHE A 271 -5.90 28.22 4.79
C PHE A 271 -5.58 28.05 3.28
N ASN A 272 -6.28 28.81 2.42
CA ASN A 272 -6.07 28.69 0.98
C ASN A 272 -4.65 29.12 0.58
N SER A 273 -4.13 30.20 1.15
CA SER A 273 -2.76 30.68 0.91
C SER A 273 -1.72 29.64 1.33
N TYR A 274 -1.87 29.09 2.54
CA TYR A 274 -0.98 28.07 3.10
C TYR A 274 -0.96 26.79 2.24
N VAL A 275 -2.15 26.25 1.94
CA VAL A 275 -2.28 25.01 1.15
C VAL A 275 -1.74 25.20 -0.26
N ASN A 276 -2.02 26.36 -0.90
CA ASN A 276 -1.54 26.62 -2.26
C ASN A 276 -0.02 26.82 -2.30
N ARG A 277 0.58 27.45 -1.30
CA ARG A 277 2.05 27.57 -1.19
C ARG A 277 2.71 26.21 -1.13
N ILE A 278 2.20 25.29 -0.28
CA ILE A 278 2.73 23.92 -0.17
C ILE A 278 2.48 23.12 -1.45
N PHE A 279 1.33 23.33 -2.10
CA PHE A 279 1.03 22.72 -3.40
C PHE A 279 2.07 23.08 -4.46
N ILE A 280 2.42 24.37 -4.59
CA ILE A 280 3.42 24.83 -5.56
C ILE A 280 4.79 24.20 -5.25
N ILE A 281 5.22 24.21 -3.98
CA ILE A 281 6.47 23.57 -3.56
C ILE A 281 6.47 22.09 -3.90
N GLY A 282 5.40 21.37 -3.56
CA GLY A 282 5.27 19.93 -3.83
C GLY A 282 5.24 19.63 -5.32
N LEU A 283 4.56 20.46 -6.12
CA LEU A 283 4.50 20.32 -7.57
C LEU A 283 5.90 20.51 -8.21
N THR A 284 6.64 21.54 -7.77
CA THR A 284 8.01 21.78 -8.24
C THR A 284 8.94 20.61 -7.90
N ILE A 285 8.87 20.12 -6.64
CA ILE A 285 9.71 19.01 -6.19
C ILE A 285 9.36 17.72 -6.96
N THR A 286 8.08 17.39 -7.15
CA THR A 286 7.68 16.17 -7.86
C THR A 286 7.97 16.26 -9.35
N PHE A 287 7.89 17.44 -9.96
CA PHE A 287 8.32 17.67 -11.34
C PHE A 287 9.84 17.49 -11.51
N ALA A 288 10.63 18.14 -10.65
CA ALA A 288 12.09 18.01 -10.67
C ALA A 288 12.52 16.54 -10.43
N MET A 289 11.87 15.84 -9.50
CA MET A 289 12.09 14.42 -9.24
C MET A 289 11.80 13.57 -10.50
N GLY A 290 10.70 13.85 -11.21
CA GLY A 290 10.37 13.17 -12.46
C GLY A 290 11.47 13.37 -13.52
N LEU A 291 11.94 14.61 -13.71
CA LEU A 291 13.05 14.90 -14.63
C LEU A 291 14.34 14.18 -14.24
N ILE A 292 14.72 14.23 -12.96
CA ILE A 292 15.91 13.53 -12.45
C ILE A 292 15.82 12.04 -12.76
N VAL A 293 14.65 11.43 -12.48
CA VAL A 293 14.47 10.00 -12.73
C VAL A 293 14.52 9.67 -14.22
N ILE A 294 14.00 10.52 -15.12
CA ILE A 294 14.11 10.31 -16.56
C ILE A 294 15.57 10.37 -17.01
N ILE A 295 16.34 11.37 -16.55
CA ILE A 295 17.74 11.55 -16.93
C ILE A 295 18.58 10.36 -16.43
N PHE A 296 18.37 9.94 -15.20
CA PHE A 296 19.14 8.88 -14.55
C PHE A 296 18.49 7.49 -14.62
N SER A 297 17.40 7.30 -15.36
CA SER A 297 16.62 6.06 -15.38
C SER A 297 17.46 4.82 -15.71
N LYS A 298 18.34 4.90 -16.71
CA LYS A 298 19.25 3.81 -17.07
C LYS A 298 20.16 3.43 -15.91
N TRP A 299 20.71 4.42 -15.21
CA TRP A 299 21.61 4.21 -14.06
C TRP A 299 20.83 3.63 -12.87
N ILE A 300 19.61 4.13 -12.60
CA ILE A 300 18.75 3.64 -11.53
C ILE A 300 18.39 2.16 -11.78
N ILE A 301 17.98 1.82 -12.99
CA ILE A 301 17.67 0.44 -13.36
C ILE A 301 18.91 -0.44 -13.26
N PHE A 302 20.06 0.00 -13.79
CA PHE A 302 21.32 -0.74 -13.66
C PHE A 302 21.72 -0.98 -12.20
N LEU A 303 21.55 0.01 -11.32
CA LEU A 303 21.82 -0.13 -9.90
C LEU A 303 20.96 -1.20 -9.25
N LEU A 304 19.70 -1.35 -9.67
CA LEU A 304 18.76 -2.30 -9.09
C LEU A 304 18.80 -3.68 -9.77
N ALA A 305 18.97 -3.72 -11.08
CA ALA A 305 18.99 -4.97 -11.84
C ALA A 305 20.37 -5.63 -11.84
N GLY A 306 21.45 -4.84 -11.82
CA GLY A 306 22.81 -5.32 -12.08
C GLY A 306 23.15 -5.45 -13.56
N SER A 307 22.18 -5.18 -14.44
CA SER A 307 22.25 -5.27 -15.89
C SER A 307 21.47 -4.13 -16.54
N HIS A 308 21.66 -3.92 -17.83
CA HIS A 308 20.90 -2.95 -18.61
C HIS A 308 19.58 -3.57 -19.08
N VAL A 309 18.47 -3.24 -18.41
CA VAL A 309 17.12 -3.72 -18.76
C VAL A 309 16.38 -2.57 -19.45
N ILE A 310 16.40 -2.57 -20.81
CA ILE A 310 15.88 -1.47 -21.65
C ILE A 310 14.37 -1.29 -21.44
N TYR A 311 13.64 -2.39 -21.30
CA TYR A 311 12.18 -2.33 -21.10
C TYR A 311 11.83 -1.65 -19.76
N SER A 312 12.50 -2.03 -18.65
CA SER A 312 12.32 -1.38 -17.35
C SER A 312 12.69 0.11 -17.38
N ASP A 313 13.76 0.48 -18.12
CA ASP A 313 14.16 1.88 -18.29
C ASP A 313 13.04 2.70 -18.95
N THR A 314 12.48 2.19 -20.04
CA THR A 314 11.38 2.87 -20.78
C THR A 314 10.12 2.97 -19.91
N ILE A 315 9.73 1.88 -19.22
CA ILE A 315 8.62 1.88 -18.27
C ILE A 315 8.83 2.92 -17.17
N LEU A 316 10.03 2.99 -16.58
CA LEU A 316 10.34 3.95 -15.53
C LEU A 316 10.21 5.40 -16.01
N LYS A 317 10.64 5.70 -17.24
CA LYS A 317 10.48 7.04 -17.82
C LYS A 317 9.01 7.45 -17.97
N ILE A 318 8.13 6.51 -18.36
CA ILE A 318 6.70 6.77 -18.45
C ILE A 318 6.12 7.01 -17.03
N LEU A 319 6.48 6.18 -16.07
CA LEU A 319 5.97 6.24 -14.70
C LEU A 319 6.55 7.40 -13.87
N ALA A 320 7.66 8.02 -14.32
CA ALA A 320 8.39 9.04 -13.57
C ALA A 320 7.54 10.27 -13.20
N PHE A 321 6.52 10.59 -14.00
CA PHE A 321 5.62 11.71 -13.73
C PHE A 321 4.37 11.36 -12.91
N ILE A 322 4.19 10.11 -12.48
CA ILE A 322 3.07 9.74 -11.59
C ILE A 322 2.99 10.65 -10.34
N PRO A 323 4.09 10.92 -9.61
CA PRO A 323 4.04 11.79 -8.44
C PRO A 323 3.62 13.22 -8.76
N PHE A 324 4.04 13.74 -9.90
CA PHE A 324 3.65 15.08 -10.37
C PHE A 324 2.14 15.16 -10.63
N PHE A 325 1.59 14.22 -11.39
CA PHE A 325 0.14 14.19 -11.66
C PHE A 325 -0.67 13.89 -10.39
N SER A 326 -0.16 13.03 -9.51
CA SER A 326 -0.77 12.79 -8.20
C SER A 326 -0.79 14.07 -7.33
N MET A 327 0.26 14.89 -7.39
CA MET A 327 0.35 16.16 -6.67
C MET A 327 -0.67 17.20 -7.15
N LEU A 328 -1.13 17.14 -8.41
CA LEU A 328 -2.21 18.01 -8.89
C LEU A 328 -3.49 17.85 -8.05
N ASN A 329 -3.72 16.66 -7.52
CA ASN A 329 -4.89 16.37 -6.70
C ASN A 329 -4.75 16.78 -5.21
N PHE A 330 -3.59 17.28 -4.80
CA PHE A 330 -3.27 17.61 -3.41
C PHE A 330 -4.27 18.59 -2.77
N ASN A 331 -4.58 19.72 -3.45
CA ASN A 331 -5.51 20.73 -2.94
C ASN A 331 -6.92 20.16 -2.75
N ASN A 332 -7.38 19.30 -3.68
CA ASN A 332 -8.68 18.64 -3.58
C ASN A 332 -8.71 17.66 -2.40
N MET A 333 -7.65 16.88 -2.26
CA MET A 333 -7.53 15.89 -1.18
C MET A 333 -7.53 16.57 0.19
N ILE A 334 -6.73 17.63 0.39
CA ILE A 334 -6.71 18.39 1.64
C ILE A 334 -8.10 18.96 1.97
N LYS A 335 -8.79 19.58 1.00
CA LYS A 335 -10.14 20.11 1.21
C LYS A 335 -11.14 19.03 1.63
N ILE A 336 -11.11 17.87 1.01
CA ILE A 336 -11.99 16.73 1.36
C ILE A 336 -11.69 16.22 2.77
N LEU A 337 -10.41 16.12 3.14
CA LEU A 337 -10.00 15.59 4.44
C LEU A 337 -10.35 16.55 5.58
N VAL A 338 -10.11 17.85 5.43
CA VAL A 338 -10.39 18.85 6.48
C VAL A 338 -11.88 19.15 6.63
N ASP A 339 -12.68 19.03 5.55
CA ASP A 339 -14.14 19.18 5.55
C ASP A 339 -14.87 17.86 5.88
N GLU A 340 -14.11 16.80 6.21
CA GLU A 340 -14.59 15.46 6.58
C GLU A 340 -15.58 14.83 5.57
N LYS A 341 -15.51 15.21 4.30
CA LYS A 341 -16.40 14.74 3.21
C LYS A 341 -16.05 13.33 2.73
N LYS A 342 -16.08 12.34 3.64
CA LYS A 342 -15.67 10.94 3.36
C LYS A 342 -16.42 10.32 2.19
N HIS A 343 -17.72 10.65 1.99
CA HIS A 343 -18.51 10.14 0.87
C HIS A 343 -17.97 10.57 -0.49
N LEU A 344 -17.45 11.82 -0.62
CA LEU A 344 -16.82 12.29 -1.85
C LEU A 344 -15.51 11.57 -2.11
N LEU A 345 -14.71 11.32 -1.06
CA LEU A 345 -13.48 10.54 -1.16
C LEU A 345 -13.77 9.14 -1.70
N THR A 346 -14.71 8.42 -1.08
CA THR A 346 -15.11 7.07 -1.49
C THR A 346 -15.60 7.05 -2.95
N ARG A 347 -16.50 7.98 -3.31
CA ARG A 347 -17.05 8.06 -4.67
C ARG A 347 -15.96 8.34 -5.71
N ALA A 348 -15.08 9.30 -5.43
CA ALA A 348 -13.98 9.63 -6.33
C ALA A 348 -13.02 8.45 -6.52
N THR A 349 -12.65 7.79 -5.42
CA THR A 349 -11.71 6.65 -5.45
C THR A 349 -12.30 5.46 -6.25
N TRP A 350 -13.61 5.17 -6.14
CA TRP A 350 -14.26 4.13 -6.93
C TRP A 350 -14.30 4.46 -8.42
N ILE A 351 -14.66 5.69 -8.78
CA ILE A 351 -14.68 6.12 -10.19
C ILE A 351 -13.28 5.98 -10.80
N THR A 352 -12.24 6.43 -10.08
CA THR A 352 -10.85 6.32 -10.56
C THR A 352 -10.36 4.88 -10.61
N ALA A 353 -10.77 4.02 -9.67
CA ALA A 353 -10.41 2.60 -9.68
C ALA A 353 -11.04 1.85 -10.88
N ILE A 354 -12.32 2.08 -11.15
CA ILE A 354 -13.01 1.48 -12.31
C ILE A 354 -12.35 1.96 -13.61
N PHE A 355 -12.07 3.27 -13.74
CA PHE A 355 -11.38 3.82 -14.88
C PHE A 355 -9.99 3.18 -15.06
N MET A 356 -9.22 3.06 -13.97
CA MET A 356 -7.91 2.40 -13.98
C MET A 356 -8.01 0.95 -14.47
N LEU A 357 -8.93 0.17 -13.90
CA LEU A 357 -9.11 -1.24 -14.29
C LEU A 357 -9.42 -1.38 -15.78
N THR A 358 -10.34 -0.56 -16.29
CA THR A 358 -10.74 -0.57 -17.71
C THR A 358 -9.57 -0.19 -18.60
N LEU A 359 -8.90 0.94 -18.31
CA LEU A 359 -7.82 1.43 -19.15
C LEU A 359 -6.57 0.54 -19.05
N ALA A 360 -6.28 0.00 -17.86
CA ALA A 360 -5.20 -0.95 -17.68
C ALA A 360 -5.42 -2.24 -18.47
N SER A 361 -6.65 -2.76 -18.48
CA SER A 361 -6.98 -3.96 -19.25
C SER A 361 -6.81 -3.73 -20.76
N ILE A 362 -7.38 -2.62 -21.29
CA ILE A 362 -7.26 -2.25 -22.70
C ILE A 362 -5.78 -1.98 -23.06
N GLY A 363 -5.10 -1.16 -22.27
CA GLY A 363 -3.70 -0.81 -22.51
C GLY A 363 -2.76 -2.01 -22.45
N SER A 364 -2.94 -2.90 -21.47
CA SER A 364 -2.15 -4.12 -21.35
C SER A 364 -2.38 -5.10 -22.49
N TYR A 365 -3.61 -5.21 -22.98
CA TYR A 365 -3.95 -6.07 -24.13
C TYR A 365 -3.23 -5.63 -25.41
N TYR A 366 -3.26 -4.34 -25.75
CA TYR A 366 -2.68 -3.84 -27.00
C TYR A 366 -1.19 -3.53 -26.94
N TYR A 367 -0.69 -3.06 -25.77
CA TYR A 367 0.66 -2.52 -25.64
C TYR A 367 1.46 -3.09 -24.45
N GLY A 368 0.95 -4.15 -23.80
CA GLY A 368 1.64 -4.78 -22.66
C GLY A 368 1.92 -3.78 -21.54
N GLY A 369 3.13 -3.82 -20.98
CA GLY A 369 3.53 -2.94 -19.89
C GLY A 369 3.60 -1.46 -20.25
N TYR A 370 3.86 -1.11 -21.49
CA TYR A 370 3.79 0.30 -21.93
C TYR A 370 2.37 0.83 -21.80
N GLY A 371 1.39 0.05 -22.26
CA GLY A 371 -0.01 0.41 -22.16
C GLY A 371 -0.48 0.53 -20.72
N LEU A 372 -0.07 -0.38 -19.83
CA LEU A 372 -0.35 -0.27 -18.42
C LEU A 372 0.28 0.98 -17.79
N SER A 373 1.53 1.30 -18.16
CA SER A 373 2.23 2.48 -17.64
C SER A 373 1.49 3.78 -18.00
N ILE A 374 1.06 3.90 -19.25
CA ILE A 374 0.26 5.03 -19.72
C ILE A 374 -1.09 5.08 -19.00
N ALA A 375 -1.75 3.93 -18.82
CA ALA A 375 -3.01 3.83 -18.09
C ALA A 375 -2.88 4.33 -16.63
N LEU A 376 -1.78 3.97 -15.94
CA LEU A 376 -1.52 4.44 -14.58
C LEU A 376 -1.31 5.96 -14.51
N VAL A 377 -0.57 6.54 -15.46
CA VAL A 377 -0.38 8.01 -15.54
C VAL A 377 -1.70 8.72 -15.84
N LEU A 378 -2.46 8.24 -16.83
CA LEU A 378 -3.77 8.82 -17.18
C LEU A 378 -4.76 8.72 -15.99
N THR A 379 -4.68 7.66 -15.20
CA THR A 379 -5.51 7.50 -14.01
C THR A 379 -5.28 8.62 -12.99
N GLU A 380 -4.05 9.10 -12.79
CA GLU A 380 -3.78 10.24 -11.90
C GLU A 380 -4.42 11.55 -12.44
N ILE A 381 -4.36 11.75 -13.75
CA ILE A 381 -4.98 12.92 -14.42
C ILE A 381 -6.51 12.86 -14.25
N VAL A 382 -7.10 11.71 -14.52
CA VAL A 382 -8.55 11.50 -14.35
C VAL A 382 -8.95 11.63 -12.89
N SER A 383 -8.14 11.14 -11.96
CA SER A 383 -8.33 11.34 -10.52
C SER A 383 -8.47 12.83 -10.20
N PHE A 384 -7.56 13.68 -10.66
CA PHE A 384 -7.65 15.14 -10.47
C PHE A 384 -8.96 15.74 -11.01
N ILE A 385 -9.38 15.34 -12.22
CA ILE A 385 -10.61 15.82 -12.84
C ILE A 385 -11.84 15.40 -12.03
N VAL A 386 -11.90 14.14 -11.61
CA VAL A 386 -13.03 13.58 -10.84
C VAL A 386 -13.17 14.28 -9.49
N TYR A 387 -12.07 14.39 -8.74
CA TYR A 387 -12.09 15.07 -7.43
C TYR A 387 -12.49 16.54 -7.56
N SER A 388 -11.98 17.25 -8.58
CA SER A 388 -12.32 18.65 -8.84
C SER A 388 -13.81 18.83 -9.18
N LYS A 389 -14.37 17.95 -10.03
CA LYS A 389 -15.80 18.01 -10.41
C LYS A 389 -16.72 17.71 -9.22
N LEU A 390 -16.39 16.68 -8.42
CA LEU A 390 -17.21 16.33 -7.25
C LEU A 390 -17.20 17.42 -6.17
N LEU A 391 -16.06 18.08 -5.96
CA LEU A 391 -15.98 19.21 -5.03
C LEU A 391 -16.80 20.43 -5.51
N LYS A 392 -16.75 20.76 -6.81
CA LYS A 392 -17.54 21.84 -7.40
C LYS A 392 -19.04 21.57 -7.27
N LYS A 393 -19.49 20.36 -7.64
CA LYS A 393 -20.91 19.99 -7.54
C LYS A 393 -21.43 20.10 -6.09
N ASN A 394 -20.69 19.60 -5.11
CA ASN A 394 -21.07 19.66 -3.70
C ASN A 394 -21.10 21.09 -3.13
N LYS A 395 -20.41 22.06 -3.76
CA LYS A 395 -20.48 23.46 -3.40
C LYS A 395 -21.80 24.10 -3.89
N HIS A 396 -22.25 23.78 -5.09
CA HIS A 396 -23.53 24.28 -5.65
C HIS A 396 -24.77 23.68 -4.98
N GLU A 397 -24.69 22.48 -4.42
CA GLU A 397 -25.81 21.87 -3.67
C GLU A 397 -26.00 22.46 -2.26
N ARG A 398 -25.07 23.30 -1.79
CA ARG A 398 -25.12 23.98 -0.48
C ARG A 398 -25.42 25.50 -0.55
N THR A 399 -25.37 26.07 -1.76
CA THR A 399 -25.86 27.42 -2.06
C THR A 399 -27.28 27.37 -2.57
#